data_2aef9757b90130fb505855c82d8223b3
#
_entry.id   2aef9757b90130fb505855c82d8223b3
#
_cell.length_a   1.000
_cell.length_b   1.000
_cell.length_c   1.000
_cell.angle_alpha   90.00
_cell.angle_beta   90.00
_cell.angle_gamma   90.00
#
_symmetry.space_group_name_H-M   'P 1'
#
loop_
_entity.id
_entity.type
_entity.pdbx_description
1 polymer ?
#
loop_
_entity_poly.entity_id
_entity_poly.type
_entity_poly.pdbx_seq_one_letter_code
_entity_poly.pdbx_strand_id
1 'polypeptide(L)'
;MIDCGRKFIPMSYLQDLVKIMAYYKMNTLQVHLNDNGFKQYFDNNWDKTYAAFRLESETYPGLTARDGSYSKKEFIDFQKQAATNFVEIIPEIDIPAHSLAFTHYKPEIGSKEYGMDHLDLFKPETYQFADNLFKEYLKGDDPVFVGKRVHIGTDEYSNAKKEVVEKFRAFTDHYIRLVEGFGKQAVIWGALTHAKGDTPVKSENIIMNAWYNGYADPATMIKDGYQLISIPDAMVYIVPLAGYYQDYLNEVFLYKEWTPAHIGKAVFEEKHPAILGGMFAIWNDHAGNGMSVKDIHHRVFPALQTLAVKTWTGKETSLPFEVYNEKRSAISEAPGVNQLGRIGKSPALVYERSTVAPGSTSTYPEIGYNYTVSFDITGAPEKSGTELFRSPNAVFYLADPIRGMMGFARDGYLNTFPYKVNPGEKATIQIEGDHRSTTLRVNGKVVEEMNIQKCYFNAGKDSMSYIRTLVFPLEKAGNFNSRIENLKVHNYRVSK
;
A
#
# COMPACT_ATOMS: atom_id res chain seq x y z
N MET A 1 -2.26 0.06 8.88
CA MET A 1 -0.98 0.68 8.46
C MET A 1 -0.82 0.54 6.95
N ILE A 2 -0.20 1.52 6.30
CA ILE A 2 0.06 1.52 4.86
C ILE A 2 1.53 1.89 4.57
N ASP A 3 2.21 1.04 3.78
CA ASP A 3 3.58 1.26 3.32
C ASP A 3 3.57 2.22 2.11
N CYS A 4 3.93 3.48 2.36
CA CYS A 4 4.16 4.49 1.35
C CYS A 4 5.64 4.54 0.91
N GLY A 5 6.54 3.99 1.70
CA GLY A 5 7.98 3.96 1.43
C GLY A 5 8.30 3.18 0.16
N ARG A 6 7.96 1.89 0.10
CA ARG A 6 8.26 1.02 -1.05
C ARG A 6 7.39 1.29 -2.28
N LYS A 7 6.22 1.87 -2.10
CA LYS A 7 5.35 2.32 -3.19
C LYS A 7 4.73 3.68 -2.86
N PHE A 8 4.87 4.65 -3.75
CA PHE A 8 4.18 5.92 -3.59
C PHE A 8 2.66 5.73 -3.63
N ILE A 9 2.00 6.21 -2.60
CA ILE A 9 0.55 6.22 -2.48
C ILE A 9 0.07 7.67 -2.63
N PRO A 10 -0.70 8.02 -3.65
CA PRO A 10 -1.16 9.40 -3.85
C PRO A 10 -1.96 9.92 -2.65
N MET A 11 -1.79 11.21 -2.32
CA MET A 11 -2.50 11.84 -1.22
C MET A 11 -4.02 11.74 -1.37
N SER A 12 -4.53 11.81 -2.59
CA SER A 12 -5.97 11.63 -2.87
C SER A 12 -6.49 10.26 -2.41
N TYR A 13 -5.70 9.19 -2.57
CA TYR A 13 -6.08 7.88 -2.06
C TYR A 13 -6.03 7.82 -0.53
N LEU A 14 -5.02 8.41 0.11
CA LEU A 14 -4.94 8.46 1.59
C LEU A 14 -6.14 9.22 2.18
N GLN A 15 -6.57 10.30 1.53
CA GLN A 15 -7.76 11.06 1.91
C GLN A 15 -9.05 10.23 1.78
N ASP A 16 -9.18 9.46 0.69
CA ASP A 16 -10.32 8.55 0.52
C ASP A 16 -10.28 7.39 1.51
N LEU A 17 -9.10 6.85 1.80
CA LEU A 17 -8.93 5.82 2.83
C LEU A 17 -9.37 6.31 4.21
N VAL A 18 -9.05 7.56 4.57
CA VAL A 18 -9.54 8.19 5.81
C VAL A 18 -11.07 8.28 5.84
N LYS A 19 -11.73 8.66 4.73
CA LYS A 19 -13.19 8.68 4.65
C LYS A 19 -13.79 7.27 4.84
N ILE A 20 -13.18 6.26 4.21
CA ILE A 20 -13.59 4.86 4.37
C ILE A 20 -13.42 4.42 5.83
N MET A 21 -12.27 4.68 6.43
CA MET A 21 -12.00 4.36 7.83
C MET A 21 -13.02 5.01 8.77
N ALA A 22 -13.30 6.29 8.60
CA ALA A 22 -14.31 6.99 9.37
C ALA A 22 -15.72 6.38 9.22
N TYR A 23 -16.10 6.02 8.00
CA TYR A 23 -17.39 5.38 7.71
C TYR A 23 -17.53 4.02 8.40
N TYR A 24 -16.44 3.23 8.45
CA TYR A 24 -16.37 1.93 9.11
C TYR A 24 -15.92 2.00 10.59
N LYS A 25 -15.86 3.20 11.19
CA LYS A 25 -15.52 3.41 12.61
C LYS A 25 -14.10 3.00 13.00
N MET A 26 -13.16 3.01 12.07
CA MET A 26 -11.74 2.88 12.35
C MET A 26 -11.12 4.26 12.57
N ASN A 27 -10.26 4.41 13.58
CA ASN A 27 -9.87 5.70 14.10
C ASN A 27 -8.36 6.02 14.02
N THR A 28 -7.54 5.13 13.47
CA THR A 28 -6.09 5.33 13.44
C THR A 28 -5.47 4.78 12.16
N LEU A 29 -4.72 5.62 11.44
CA LEU A 29 -3.95 5.24 10.25
C LEU A 29 -2.47 5.53 10.47
N GLN A 30 -1.64 4.50 10.53
CA GLN A 30 -0.19 4.62 10.52
C GLN A 30 0.30 4.70 9.07
N VAL A 31 1.10 5.72 8.78
CA VAL A 31 1.68 6.00 7.45
C VAL A 31 3.18 5.77 7.51
N HIS A 32 3.64 4.69 6.91
CA HIS A 32 5.05 4.29 6.85
C HIS A 32 5.75 5.05 5.73
N LEU A 33 6.58 6.05 6.09
CA LEU A 33 7.08 7.07 5.17
C LEU A 33 8.38 6.72 4.46
N ASN A 34 9.15 5.77 4.97
CA ASN A 34 10.40 5.31 4.36
C ASN A 34 10.54 3.81 4.40
N ASP A 35 11.11 3.26 3.34
CA ASP A 35 11.54 1.88 3.27
C ASP A 35 12.35 1.61 1.99
N ASN A 36 12.75 0.34 1.80
CA ASN A 36 13.51 -0.13 0.65
C ASN A 36 13.06 -1.51 0.15
N GLY A 37 13.35 -1.78 -1.11
CA GLY A 37 13.18 -3.09 -1.70
C GLY A 37 14.25 -4.08 -1.23
N PHE A 38 14.07 -5.35 -1.56
CA PHE A 38 15.06 -6.39 -1.25
C PHE A 38 16.18 -6.40 -2.30
N LYS A 39 17.41 -6.28 -1.84
CA LYS A 39 18.64 -6.19 -2.66
C LYS A 39 18.71 -7.25 -3.76
N GLN A 40 18.24 -8.47 -3.49
CA GLN A 40 18.27 -9.58 -4.45
C GLN A 40 17.50 -9.32 -5.76
N TYR A 41 16.54 -8.42 -5.75
CA TYR A 41 15.79 -8.02 -6.95
C TYR A 41 16.46 -6.85 -7.71
N PHE A 42 17.60 -6.35 -7.20
CA PHE A 42 18.35 -5.22 -7.74
C PHE A 42 19.83 -5.58 -7.92
N ASP A 43 20.12 -6.68 -8.61
CA ASP A 43 21.46 -7.21 -8.91
C ASP A 43 22.34 -7.48 -7.65
N ASN A 44 21.74 -7.72 -6.49
CA ASN A 44 22.42 -7.82 -5.19
C ASN A 44 23.28 -6.58 -4.85
N ASN A 45 22.85 -5.41 -5.31
CA ASN A 45 23.58 -4.15 -5.17
C ASN A 45 22.76 -3.12 -4.41
N TRP A 46 23.26 -2.66 -3.27
CA TRP A 46 22.58 -1.64 -2.46
C TRP A 46 22.40 -0.31 -3.21
N ASP A 47 23.37 0.13 -4.02
CA ASP A 47 23.27 1.38 -4.78
C ASP A 47 22.17 1.36 -5.85
N LYS A 48 21.77 0.16 -6.29
CA LYS A 48 20.69 -0.06 -7.26
C LYS A 48 19.36 -0.38 -6.58
N THR A 49 19.39 -0.76 -5.31
CA THR A 49 18.19 -1.16 -4.58
C THR A 49 17.25 0.02 -4.41
N TYR A 50 16.00 -0.15 -4.79
CA TYR A 50 15.00 0.87 -4.62
C TYR A 50 14.85 1.26 -3.14
N ALA A 51 14.82 2.54 -2.85
CA ALA A 51 14.57 3.09 -1.52
C ALA A 51 13.92 4.47 -1.64
N ALA A 52 13.02 4.80 -0.72
CA ALA A 52 12.37 6.10 -0.73
C ALA A 52 12.06 6.59 0.68
N PHE A 53 12.14 7.91 0.84
CA PHE A 53 11.55 8.67 1.92
C PHE A 53 10.54 9.66 1.34
N ARG A 54 9.30 9.67 1.82
CA ARG A 54 8.17 10.32 1.15
C ARG A 54 7.84 11.72 1.59
N LEU A 55 8.43 12.22 2.68
CA LEU A 55 8.09 13.53 3.19
C LEU A 55 9.16 14.55 2.79
N GLU A 56 8.73 15.73 2.36
CA GLU A 56 9.62 16.86 2.05
C GLU A 56 10.51 17.21 3.24
N SER A 57 11.83 17.38 2.99
CA SER A 57 12.80 17.81 3.97
C SER A 57 13.56 19.04 3.48
N GLU A 58 13.57 20.07 4.31
CA GLU A 58 14.38 21.28 4.12
C GLU A 58 15.77 21.11 4.76
N THR A 59 15.85 20.34 5.85
CA THR A 59 17.13 20.04 6.51
C THR A 59 18.05 19.22 5.62
N TYR A 60 17.45 18.33 4.80
CA TYR A 60 18.18 17.43 3.90
C TYR A 60 17.65 17.54 2.46
N PRO A 61 17.99 18.65 1.73
CA PRO A 61 17.57 18.85 0.35
C PRO A 61 18.02 17.69 -0.55
N GLY A 62 17.08 17.07 -1.25
CA GLY A 62 17.35 15.93 -2.13
C GLY A 62 17.19 14.56 -1.48
N LEU A 63 16.88 14.48 -0.19
CA LEU A 63 16.53 13.24 0.51
C LEU A 63 15.19 12.68 0.03
N THR A 64 14.23 13.56 -0.23
CA THR A 64 12.85 13.19 -0.61
C THR A 64 12.81 12.47 -1.95
N ALA A 65 12.03 11.41 -2.03
CA ALA A 65 11.90 10.59 -3.23
C ALA A 65 11.35 11.37 -4.44
N ARG A 66 11.87 11.09 -5.64
CA ARG A 66 11.52 11.79 -6.88
C ARG A 66 10.35 11.17 -7.64
N ASP A 67 10.04 9.90 -7.37
CA ASP A 67 8.94 9.16 -8.00
C ASP A 67 7.59 9.40 -7.34
N GLY A 68 7.55 10.26 -6.32
CA GLY A 68 6.37 10.71 -5.59
C GLY A 68 6.68 11.00 -4.13
N SER A 69 6.10 12.08 -3.62
CA SER A 69 6.33 12.54 -2.25
C SER A 69 5.19 13.45 -1.80
N TYR A 70 5.18 13.76 -0.52
CA TYR A 70 4.25 14.68 0.12
C TYR A 70 5.00 15.95 0.53
N SER A 71 4.46 17.13 0.19
CA SER A 71 4.95 18.37 0.79
C SER A 71 4.58 18.43 2.28
N LYS A 72 5.34 19.18 3.06
CA LYS A 72 5.01 19.41 4.49
C LYS A 72 3.59 19.95 4.65
N LYS A 73 3.22 20.94 3.82
CA LYS A 73 1.89 21.54 3.85
C LYS A 73 0.79 20.52 3.56
N GLU A 74 0.95 19.73 2.49
CA GLU A 74 -0.02 18.70 2.11
C GLU A 74 -0.20 17.67 3.23
N PHE A 75 0.89 17.27 3.89
CA PHE A 75 0.85 16.29 4.97
C PHE A 75 0.21 16.86 6.27
N ILE A 76 0.45 18.13 6.57
CA ILE A 76 -0.22 18.86 7.67
C ILE A 76 -1.74 18.92 7.40
N ASP A 77 -2.14 19.37 6.20
CA ASP A 77 -3.54 19.50 5.80
C ASP A 77 -4.26 18.16 5.84
N PHE A 78 -3.60 17.08 5.40
CA PHE A 78 -4.10 15.71 5.48
C PHE A 78 -4.38 15.27 6.92
N GLN A 79 -3.44 15.47 7.83
CA GLN A 79 -3.61 15.11 9.25
C GLN A 79 -4.76 15.92 9.90
N LYS A 80 -4.84 17.22 9.61
CA LYS A 80 -5.93 18.09 10.09
C LYS A 80 -7.28 17.62 9.55
N GLN A 81 -7.37 17.29 8.26
CA GLN A 81 -8.57 16.73 7.63
C GLN A 81 -8.95 15.37 8.22
N ALA A 82 -8.00 14.49 8.44
CA ALA A 82 -8.24 13.19 9.06
C ALA A 82 -8.82 13.34 10.46
N ALA A 83 -8.29 14.26 11.27
CA ALA A 83 -8.78 14.55 12.60
C ALA A 83 -10.25 15.03 12.62
N THR A 84 -10.71 15.80 11.62
CA THR A 84 -12.13 16.18 11.49
C THR A 84 -13.05 14.98 11.20
N ASN A 85 -12.48 13.89 10.71
CA ASN A 85 -13.16 12.61 10.50
C ASN A 85 -12.92 11.60 11.66
N PHE A 86 -12.38 12.06 12.78
CA PHE A 86 -12.03 11.25 13.95
C PHE A 86 -11.01 10.14 13.64
N VAL A 87 -10.16 10.35 12.66
CA VAL A 87 -9.04 9.46 12.31
C VAL A 87 -7.73 10.16 12.65
N GLU A 88 -6.95 9.59 13.54
CA GLU A 88 -5.59 10.05 13.81
C GLU A 88 -4.61 9.47 12.80
N ILE A 89 -3.75 10.30 12.25
CA ILE A 89 -2.62 9.87 11.44
C ILE A 89 -1.41 9.74 12.34
N ILE A 90 -0.80 8.56 12.36
CA ILE A 90 0.49 8.30 13.01
C ILE A 90 1.56 8.27 11.92
N PRO A 91 2.34 9.35 11.75
CA PRO A 91 3.48 9.32 10.84
C PRO A 91 4.56 8.40 11.40
N GLU A 92 5.17 7.61 10.51
CA GLU A 92 6.26 6.72 10.85
C GLU A 92 7.51 7.07 10.05
N ILE A 93 8.61 7.28 10.76
CA ILE A 93 9.97 7.26 10.20
C ILE A 93 10.65 6.04 10.81
N ASP A 94 10.86 5.01 10.00
CA ASP A 94 11.41 3.74 10.45
C ASP A 94 12.94 3.77 10.44
N ILE A 95 13.50 3.63 11.60
CA ILE A 95 14.93 3.56 11.92
C ILE A 95 15.16 2.58 13.09
N PRO A 96 16.32 1.93 13.21
CA PRO A 96 17.55 2.05 12.41
C PRO A 96 17.66 1.06 11.24
N ALA A 97 16.75 0.09 11.11
CA ALA A 97 16.58 -0.71 9.89
C ALA A 97 15.71 0.02 8.87
N HIS A 98 15.43 -0.56 7.72
CA HIS A 98 14.59 0.04 6.66
C HIS A 98 15.05 1.45 6.22
N SER A 99 16.33 1.72 6.38
CA SER A 99 16.93 3.06 6.33
C SER A 99 17.73 3.33 5.04
N LEU A 100 17.59 2.51 3.98
CA LEU A 100 18.40 2.64 2.78
C LEU A 100 18.22 4.01 2.09
N ALA A 101 17.06 4.63 2.16
CA ALA A 101 16.85 5.97 1.63
C ALA A 101 17.78 7.01 2.31
N PHE A 102 17.99 6.85 3.62
CA PHE A 102 18.88 7.73 4.39
C PHE A 102 20.35 7.44 4.11
N THR A 103 20.72 6.18 3.95
CA THR A 103 22.09 5.78 3.64
C THR A 103 22.46 6.01 2.17
N HIS A 104 21.52 6.04 1.24
CA HIS A 104 21.73 6.54 -0.12
C HIS A 104 22.07 8.03 -0.12
N TYR A 105 21.37 8.81 0.71
CA TYR A 105 21.63 10.24 0.85
C TYR A 105 22.95 10.52 1.58
N LYS A 106 23.26 9.75 2.63
CA LYS A 106 24.45 9.93 3.48
C LYS A 106 25.10 8.56 3.76
N PRO A 107 25.90 8.03 2.81
CA PRO A 107 26.44 6.65 2.91
C PRO A 107 27.28 6.37 4.17
N GLU A 108 27.90 7.41 4.74
CA GLU A 108 28.74 7.25 5.93
C GLU A 108 27.97 6.84 7.19
N ILE A 109 26.63 7.03 7.27
CA ILE A 109 25.83 6.58 8.40
C ILE A 109 25.34 5.13 8.26
N GLY A 110 25.57 4.49 7.12
CA GLY A 110 25.16 3.11 6.84
C GLY A 110 26.05 2.09 7.55
N SER A 111 25.46 0.97 7.93
CA SER A 111 26.16 -0.17 8.51
C SER A 111 26.83 -1.01 7.43
N LYS A 112 28.16 -1.10 7.48
CA LYS A 112 28.90 -2.00 6.58
C LYS A 112 28.75 -3.47 7.01
N GLU A 113 28.46 -3.73 8.27
CA GLU A 113 28.37 -5.06 8.84
C GLU A 113 26.99 -5.69 8.61
N TYR A 114 25.92 -4.93 8.78
CA TYR A 114 24.54 -5.46 8.73
C TYR A 114 23.79 -5.14 7.44
N GLY A 115 24.38 -4.33 6.58
CA GLY A 115 23.79 -3.89 5.31
C GLY A 115 23.51 -2.40 5.27
N MET A 116 23.55 -1.83 4.07
CA MET A 116 23.33 -0.38 3.90
C MET A 116 21.88 0.04 4.15
N ASP A 117 20.96 -0.88 4.28
CA ASP A 117 19.59 -0.66 4.73
C ASP A 117 19.45 -0.50 6.26
N HIS A 118 20.59 -0.57 6.97
CA HIS A 118 20.68 -0.37 8.42
C HIS A 118 21.60 0.82 8.75
N LEU A 119 21.20 1.63 9.71
CA LEU A 119 22.05 2.68 10.26
C LEU A 119 23.14 2.10 11.18
N ASP A 120 24.34 2.66 11.14
CA ASP A 120 25.44 2.30 12.05
C ASP A 120 25.26 2.98 13.40
N LEU A 121 24.87 2.20 14.42
CA LEU A 121 24.54 2.67 15.78
C LEU A 121 25.77 3.11 16.61
N PHE A 122 26.98 2.87 16.10
CA PHE A 122 28.22 3.26 16.78
C PHE A 122 28.74 4.63 16.34
N LYS A 123 28.10 5.24 15.32
CA LYS A 123 28.51 6.53 14.76
C LYS A 123 27.69 7.69 15.34
N PRO A 124 28.33 8.73 15.89
CA PRO A 124 27.63 9.94 16.31
C PRO A 124 26.87 10.62 15.18
N GLU A 125 27.36 10.53 13.95
CA GLU A 125 26.75 11.11 12.76
C GLU A 125 25.37 10.51 12.44
N THR A 126 25.16 9.25 12.82
CA THR A 126 23.85 8.57 12.73
C THR A 126 22.82 9.29 13.60
N TYR A 127 23.15 9.54 14.85
CA TYR A 127 22.27 10.24 15.78
C TYR A 127 22.06 11.70 15.35
N GLN A 128 23.12 12.37 14.93
CA GLN A 128 23.00 13.75 14.43
C GLN A 128 22.06 13.85 13.24
N PHE A 129 22.15 12.91 12.29
CA PHE A 129 21.28 12.86 11.13
C PHE A 129 19.82 12.62 11.53
N ALA A 130 19.55 11.57 12.27
CA ALA A 130 18.19 11.19 12.62
C ALA A 130 17.54 12.18 13.61
N ASP A 131 18.28 12.70 14.59
CA ASP A 131 17.83 13.76 15.49
C ASP A 131 17.37 15.01 14.72
N ASN A 132 18.16 15.47 13.75
CA ASN A 132 17.82 16.64 12.96
C ASN A 132 16.60 16.38 12.08
N LEU A 133 16.46 15.16 11.51
CA LEU A 133 15.30 14.78 10.74
C LEU A 133 14.01 14.79 11.57
N PHE A 134 14.02 14.17 12.77
CA PHE A 134 12.85 14.20 13.65
C PHE A 134 12.55 15.61 14.15
N LYS A 135 13.57 16.39 14.54
CA LYS A 135 13.40 17.78 14.97
C LYS A 135 12.75 18.65 13.91
N GLU A 136 13.04 18.43 12.62
CA GLU A 136 12.41 19.15 11.52
C GLU A 136 10.88 19.03 11.52
N TYR A 137 10.36 17.85 11.86
CA TYR A 137 8.92 17.59 11.83
C TYR A 137 8.21 17.79 13.17
N LEU A 138 8.96 17.81 14.25
CA LEU A 138 8.41 17.89 15.62
C LEU A 138 8.50 19.29 16.23
N LYS A 139 9.43 20.14 15.76
CA LYS A 139 9.72 21.44 16.36
C LYS A 139 8.72 22.51 15.92
N GLY A 140 8.44 23.45 16.85
CA GLY A 140 7.65 24.66 16.62
C GLY A 140 6.23 24.54 17.17
N ASP A 141 5.49 25.67 17.05
CA ASP A 141 4.12 25.76 17.57
C ASP A 141 3.11 25.10 16.62
N ASP A 142 3.44 24.96 15.34
CA ASP A 142 2.64 24.26 14.30
C ASP A 142 3.54 23.20 13.62
N PRO A 143 3.87 22.09 14.31
CA PRO A 143 4.79 21.08 13.79
C PRO A 143 4.18 20.31 12.63
N VAL A 144 5.03 19.76 11.74
CA VAL A 144 4.57 18.95 10.60
C VAL A 144 3.84 17.69 11.06
N PHE A 145 4.30 17.05 12.14
CA PHE A 145 3.58 15.95 12.78
C PHE A 145 2.57 16.52 13.79
N VAL A 146 1.35 16.73 13.29
CA VAL A 146 0.27 17.40 14.03
C VAL A 146 -0.29 16.52 15.15
N GLY A 147 -0.45 15.21 14.89
CA GLY A 147 -1.07 14.25 15.80
C GLY A 147 -0.33 14.11 17.14
N LYS A 148 -0.95 13.39 18.07
CA LYS A 148 -0.37 13.13 19.40
C LYS A 148 0.72 12.07 19.37
N ARG A 149 0.66 11.15 18.40
CA ARG A 149 1.52 9.97 18.31
C ARG A 149 2.47 10.04 17.13
N VAL A 150 3.69 9.55 17.32
CA VAL A 150 4.71 9.43 16.27
C VAL A 150 5.36 8.06 16.37
N HIS A 151 5.43 7.35 15.28
CA HIS A 151 6.08 6.04 15.19
C HIS A 151 7.53 6.20 14.77
N ILE A 152 8.45 5.58 15.52
CA ILE A 152 9.91 5.71 15.32
C ILE A 152 10.53 4.45 14.71
N GLY A 153 9.72 3.47 14.29
CA GLY A 153 10.18 2.19 13.78
C GLY A 153 10.71 1.27 14.88
N THR A 154 11.99 0.91 14.79
CA THR A 154 12.75 0.13 15.79
C THR A 154 12.40 -1.35 15.83
N ASP A 155 12.35 -1.99 14.67
CA ASP A 155 12.02 -3.42 14.54
C ASP A 155 13.22 -4.33 14.25
N GLU A 156 13.65 -4.44 13.00
CA GLU A 156 14.51 -5.50 12.50
C GLU A 156 16.00 -5.14 12.53
N TYR A 157 16.64 -5.19 13.70
CA TYR A 157 18.08 -5.00 13.82
C TYR A 157 18.80 -6.27 14.30
N SER A 158 20.11 -6.37 14.06
CA SER A 158 20.91 -7.53 14.43
C SER A 158 20.99 -7.73 15.95
N ASN A 159 20.83 -8.98 16.40
CA ASN A 159 21.08 -9.40 17.79
C ASN A 159 22.29 -10.36 17.91
N ALA A 160 23.13 -10.45 16.87
CA ALA A 160 24.26 -11.39 16.84
C ALA A 160 25.36 -11.10 17.87
N LYS A 161 25.46 -9.84 18.32
CA LYS A 161 26.46 -9.42 19.32
C LYS A 161 25.79 -8.64 20.44
N LYS A 162 26.20 -8.91 21.70
CA LYS A 162 25.65 -8.22 22.87
C LYS A 162 25.80 -6.70 22.77
N GLU A 163 26.97 -6.22 22.36
CA GLU A 163 27.22 -4.77 22.21
C GLU A 163 26.27 -4.08 21.24
N VAL A 164 25.87 -4.79 20.16
CA VAL A 164 24.91 -4.28 19.16
C VAL A 164 23.51 -4.24 19.74
N VAL A 165 23.11 -5.27 20.48
CA VAL A 165 21.84 -5.30 21.22
C VAL A 165 21.74 -4.13 22.19
N GLU A 166 22.79 -3.88 22.99
CA GLU A 166 22.79 -2.77 23.95
C GLU A 166 22.73 -1.41 23.24
N LYS A 167 23.40 -1.26 22.11
CA LYS A 167 23.31 -0.04 21.28
C LYS A 167 21.93 0.14 20.68
N PHE A 168 21.30 -0.92 20.18
CA PHE A 168 19.93 -0.86 19.65
C PHE A 168 18.93 -0.47 20.74
N ARG A 169 19.04 -1.03 21.93
CA ARG A 169 18.20 -0.66 23.08
C ARG A 169 18.40 0.80 23.48
N ALA A 170 19.65 1.27 23.56
CA ALA A 170 19.95 2.67 23.84
C ALA A 170 19.42 3.62 22.74
N PHE A 171 19.51 3.21 21.49
CA PHE A 171 18.95 3.94 20.35
C PHE A 171 17.42 4.05 20.43
N THR A 172 16.75 2.95 20.72
CA THR A 172 15.28 2.93 20.90
C THR A 172 14.86 3.87 22.05
N ASP A 173 15.51 3.80 23.21
CA ASP A 173 15.22 4.67 24.36
C ASP A 173 15.49 6.16 24.03
N HIS A 174 16.57 6.44 23.28
CA HIS A 174 16.89 7.80 22.84
C HIS A 174 15.76 8.42 22.01
N TYR A 175 15.25 7.70 21.00
CA TYR A 175 14.18 8.25 20.13
C TYR A 175 12.82 8.28 20.80
N ILE A 176 12.52 7.37 21.73
CA ILE A 176 11.37 7.49 22.61
C ILE A 176 11.42 8.83 23.36
N ARG A 177 12.52 9.11 24.04
CA ARG A 177 12.68 10.35 24.82
C ARG A 177 12.74 11.60 23.94
N LEU A 178 13.32 11.51 22.76
CA LEU A 178 13.33 12.62 21.81
C LEU A 178 11.89 13.03 21.45
N VAL A 179 11.06 12.06 21.05
CA VAL A 179 9.65 12.28 20.66
C VAL A 179 8.85 12.83 21.85
N GLU A 180 9.01 12.27 23.03
CA GLU A 180 8.36 12.76 24.25
C GLU A 180 8.82 14.17 24.63
N GLY A 181 10.08 14.53 24.39
CA GLY A 181 10.60 15.88 24.60
C GLY A 181 9.89 16.96 23.79
N PHE A 182 9.20 16.58 22.70
CA PHE A 182 8.32 17.43 21.92
C PHE A 182 6.83 17.29 22.28
N GLY A 183 6.50 16.65 23.41
CA GLY A 183 5.13 16.48 23.89
C GLY A 183 4.30 15.45 23.11
N LYS A 184 4.96 14.55 22.36
CA LYS A 184 4.30 13.47 21.62
C LYS A 184 4.46 12.14 22.35
N GLN A 185 3.56 11.19 22.07
CA GLN A 185 3.67 9.80 22.52
C GLN A 185 4.40 8.97 21.45
N ALA A 186 5.44 8.27 21.85
CA ALA A 186 6.16 7.39 20.95
C ALA A 186 5.42 6.07 20.71
N VAL A 187 5.43 5.62 19.46
CA VAL A 187 4.99 4.29 19.03
C VAL A 187 6.20 3.58 18.44
N ILE A 188 6.35 2.29 18.75
CA ILE A 188 7.48 1.47 18.28
C ILE A 188 7.00 0.13 17.70
N TRP A 189 7.78 -0.47 16.82
CA TRP A 189 7.64 -1.89 16.50
C TRP A 189 8.17 -2.75 17.65
N GLY A 190 7.57 -3.89 17.85
CA GLY A 190 8.02 -4.84 18.88
C GLY A 190 9.32 -5.55 18.47
N ALA A 191 10.40 -5.33 19.23
CA ALA A 191 11.71 -5.94 18.97
C ALA A 191 12.48 -6.34 20.25
N LEU A 192 11.96 -6.06 21.44
CA LEU A 192 12.73 -6.14 22.68
C LEU A 192 12.89 -7.54 23.27
N THR A 193 12.15 -8.54 22.78
CA THR A 193 12.46 -9.97 23.05
C THR A 193 13.62 -10.44 22.18
N HIS A 194 13.65 -10.04 20.91
CA HIS A 194 14.76 -10.31 19.99
C HIS A 194 16.04 -9.59 20.43
N ALA A 195 15.93 -8.31 20.77
CA ALA A 195 17.02 -7.50 21.33
C ALA A 195 17.04 -7.58 22.86
N LYS A 196 17.11 -8.79 23.42
CA LYS A 196 17.20 -9.01 24.86
C LYS A 196 18.56 -8.54 25.38
N GLY A 197 18.56 -7.53 26.29
CA GLY A 197 19.76 -6.90 26.84
C GLY A 197 19.51 -6.23 28.17
N ASP A 198 20.55 -5.61 28.70
CA ASP A 198 20.58 -5.00 30.06
C ASP A 198 20.26 -3.50 29.99
N THR A 199 20.52 -2.81 28.88
CA THR A 199 20.23 -1.39 28.71
C THR A 199 18.71 -1.15 28.80
N PRO A 200 18.25 -0.33 29.75
CA PRO A 200 16.83 -0.07 29.93
C PRO A 200 16.24 0.68 28.74
N VAL A 201 15.02 0.31 28.37
CA VAL A 201 14.20 1.03 27.40
C VAL A 201 12.92 1.46 28.10
N LYS A 202 12.56 2.73 28.00
CA LYS A 202 11.34 3.26 28.62
C LYS A 202 10.11 2.54 28.09
N SER A 203 9.21 2.14 29.00
CA SER A 203 7.95 1.46 28.66
C SER A 203 6.71 2.28 29.03
N GLU A 204 6.81 3.12 30.06
CA GLU A 204 5.71 3.96 30.52
C GLU A 204 5.23 4.92 29.42
N ASN A 205 3.94 4.90 29.15
CA ASN A 205 3.27 5.70 28.09
C ASN A 205 3.76 5.40 26.66
N ILE A 206 4.31 4.20 26.43
CA ILE A 206 4.77 3.77 25.10
C ILE A 206 3.81 2.75 24.51
N ILE A 207 3.47 2.93 23.24
CA ILE A 207 2.67 1.99 22.48
C ILE A 207 3.61 1.13 21.63
N MET A 208 3.39 -0.18 21.64
CA MET A 208 4.16 -1.14 20.86
C MET A 208 3.26 -1.91 19.88
N ASN A 209 3.59 -1.88 18.61
CA ASN A 209 2.99 -2.72 17.60
C ASN A 209 3.51 -4.15 17.74
N ALA A 210 2.67 -5.05 18.25
CA ALA A 210 3.02 -6.46 18.49
C ALA A 210 2.75 -7.28 17.24
N TRP A 211 3.78 -7.45 16.40
CA TRP A 211 3.69 -8.07 15.08
C TRP A 211 4.18 -9.52 15.03
N TYR A 212 5.27 -9.84 15.73
CA TYR A 212 5.84 -11.19 15.76
C TYR A 212 6.28 -11.55 17.18
N ASN A 213 5.79 -12.68 17.70
CA ASN A 213 6.08 -13.09 19.08
C ASN A 213 7.58 -13.35 19.36
N GLY A 214 8.35 -13.74 18.33
CA GLY A 214 9.80 -13.93 18.46
C GLY A 214 10.58 -12.63 18.61
N TYR A 215 10.03 -11.53 18.10
CA TYR A 215 10.61 -10.19 18.26
C TYR A 215 10.12 -9.50 19.53
N ALA A 216 8.84 -9.65 19.87
CA ALA A 216 8.29 -9.13 21.10
C ALA A 216 7.22 -10.09 21.65
N ASP A 217 7.55 -10.82 22.71
CA ASP A 217 6.59 -11.65 23.42
C ASP A 217 5.53 -10.77 24.10
N PRO A 218 4.25 -10.87 23.71
CA PRO A 218 3.24 -9.92 24.19
C PRO A 218 3.05 -9.93 25.71
N ALA A 219 3.11 -11.11 26.34
CA ALA A 219 2.93 -11.21 27.78
C ALA A 219 4.08 -10.54 28.54
N THR A 220 5.30 -10.71 28.05
CA THR A 220 6.49 -10.05 28.60
C THR A 220 6.39 -8.53 28.40
N MET A 221 6.01 -8.07 27.22
CA MET A 221 5.90 -6.63 26.92
C MET A 221 4.84 -5.95 27.81
N ILE A 222 3.71 -6.60 28.03
CA ILE A 222 2.66 -6.10 28.95
C ILE A 222 3.20 -6.03 30.38
N LYS A 223 3.91 -7.07 30.83
CA LYS A 223 4.53 -7.10 32.16
C LYS A 223 5.56 -5.98 32.35
N ASP A 224 6.29 -5.64 31.28
CA ASP A 224 7.29 -4.58 31.27
C ASP A 224 6.66 -3.17 31.20
N GLY A 225 5.32 -3.07 31.03
CA GLY A 225 4.55 -1.82 31.09
C GLY A 225 4.18 -1.21 29.75
N TYR A 226 4.42 -1.89 28.61
CA TYR A 226 3.99 -1.41 27.29
C TYR A 226 2.51 -1.58 27.09
N GLN A 227 1.91 -0.64 26.34
CA GLN A 227 0.59 -0.81 25.72
C GLN A 227 0.75 -1.38 24.32
N LEU A 228 -0.09 -2.34 23.93
CA LEU A 228 0.05 -3.05 22.67
C LEU A 228 -1.05 -2.70 21.66
N ILE A 229 -0.66 -2.63 20.40
CA ILE A 229 -1.54 -2.78 19.24
C ILE A 229 -1.32 -4.19 18.67
N SER A 230 -2.40 -4.96 18.55
CA SER A 230 -2.36 -6.29 17.94
C SER A 230 -2.24 -6.17 16.42
N ILE A 231 -1.11 -6.59 15.87
CA ILE A 231 -0.84 -6.59 14.42
C ILE A 231 -0.05 -7.85 14.01
N PRO A 232 -0.47 -9.07 14.42
CA PRO A 232 0.31 -10.28 14.18
C PRO A 232 0.48 -10.57 12.68
N ASP A 233 1.73 -10.70 12.26
CA ASP A 233 2.16 -10.84 10.87
C ASP A 233 1.47 -11.99 10.11
N ALA A 234 1.43 -13.17 10.69
CA ALA A 234 0.80 -14.34 10.10
C ALA A 234 -0.73 -14.20 9.90
N MET A 235 -1.37 -13.23 10.57
CA MET A 235 -2.83 -13.09 10.58
C MET A 235 -3.32 -11.86 9.82
N VAL A 236 -2.62 -10.72 9.93
CA VAL A 236 -3.11 -9.43 9.47
C VAL A 236 -2.10 -8.66 8.59
N TYR A 237 -1.03 -9.30 8.11
CA TYR A 237 -0.16 -8.73 7.10
C TYR A 237 -0.65 -9.07 5.69
N ILE A 238 -0.84 -8.05 4.88
CA ILE A 238 -1.04 -8.15 3.43
C ILE A 238 0.29 -7.77 2.79
N VAL A 239 0.90 -8.73 2.09
CA VAL A 239 2.11 -8.48 1.29
C VAL A 239 1.84 -8.97 -0.14
N PRO A 240 1.38 -8.07 -1.03
CA PRO A 240 0.86 -8.45 -2.32
C PRO A 240 1.81 -9.33 -3.14
N LEU A 241 1.37 -10.53 -3.49
CA LEU A 241 2.06 -11.49 -4.35
C LEU A 241 3.43 -11.99 -3.82
N ALA A 242 3.79 -11.73 -2.57
CA ALA A 242 5.08 -12.09 -2.01
C ALA A 242 5.26 -13.59 -1.77
N GLY A 243 4.18 -14.30 -1.44
CA GLY A 243 4.17 -15.76 -1.26
C GLY A 243 4.58 -16.25 0.14
N TYR A 244 5.21 -15.40 0.95
CA TYR A 244 5.57 -15.72 2.35
C TYR A 244 4.58 -15.14 3.37
N TYR A 245 3.82 -14.11 3.00
CA TYR A 245 2.66 -13.60 3.73
C TYR A 245 1.41 -13.63 2.84
N GLN A 246 0.28 -13.17 3.35
CA GLN A 246 -0.99 -13.22 2.66
C GLN A 246 -1.09 -12.15 1.56
N ASP A 247 -1.52 -12.55 0.36
CA ASP A 247 -1.89 -11.62 -0.72
C ASP A 247 -3.24 -10.94 -0.43
N TYR A 248 -4.17 -11.69 0.13
CA TYR A 248 -5.45 -11.25 0.73
C TYR A 248 -5.57 -11.89 2.10
N LEU A 249 -6.09 -11.18 3.08
CA LEU A 249 -6.27 -11.77 4.42
C LEU A 249 -7.23 -12.96 4.38
N ASN A 250 -7.00 -13.92 5.24
CA ASN A 250 -7.95 -15.02 5.48
C ASN A 250 -9.14 -14.49 6.28
N GLU A 251 -10.11 -13.91 5.58
CA GLU A 251 -11.25 -13.24 6.20
C GLU A 251 -12.19 -14.19 6.96
N VAL A 252 -12.25 -15.46 6.57
CA VAL A 252 -13.00 -16.47 7.32
C VAL A 252 -12.41 -16.65 8.71
N PHE A 253 -11.09 -16.81 8.78
CA PHE A 253 -10.37 -16.91 10.04
C PHE A 253 -10.51 -15.63 10.87
N LEU A 254 -10.29 -14.46 10.26
CA LEU A 254 -10.42 -13.18 10.95
C LEU A 254 -11.82 -12.99 11.53
N TYR A 255 -12.84 -13.28 10.75
CA TYR A 255 -14.23 -13.11 11.19
C TYR A 255 -14.64 -14.07 12.28
N LYS A 256 -14.23 -15.34 12.18
CA LYS A 256 -14.66 -16.40 13.13
C LYS A 256 -13.80 -16.46 14.40
N GLU A 257 -12.47 -16.26 14.27
CA GLU A 257 -11.51 -16.63 15.32
C GLU A 257 -10.73 -15.44 15.88
N TRP A 258 -10.36 -14.46 15.03
CA TRP A 258 -9.45 -13.41 15.45
C TRP A 258 -10.17 -12.28 16.20
N THR A 259 -9.49 -11.72 17.20
CA THR A 259 -9.82 -10.44 17.85
C THR A 259 -8.51 -9.71 18.18
N PRO A 260 -8.55 -8.42 18.56
CA PRO A 260 -7.35 -7.73 19.04
C PRO A 260 -6.63 -8.41 20.21
N ALA A 261 -7.35 -9.21 20.99
CA ALA A 261 -6.76 -9.99 22.09
C ALA A 261 -5.97 -11.24 21.61
N HIS A 262 -6.00 -11.55 20.30
CA HIS A 262 -5.28 -12.66 19.70
C HIS A 262 -4.02 -12.14 18.99
N ILE A 263 -2.86 -12.20 19.66
CA ILE A 263 -1.57 -11.67 19.19
C ILE A 263 -0.61 -12.83 18.89
N GLY A 264 -0.60 -13.30 17.66
CA GLY A 264 0.21 -14.45 17.24
C GLY A 264 -0.18 -15.73 18.00
N LYS A 265 0.72 -16.25 18.82
CA LYS A 265 0.44 -17.44 19.66
C LYS A 265 -0.20 -17.11 21.00
N ALA A 266 -0.22 -15.83 21.37
CA ALA A 266 -0.76 -15.38 22.66
C ALA A 266 -2.25 -14.99 22.50
N VAL A 267 -3.08 -15.46 23.42
CA VAL A 267 -4.49 -15.09 23.50
C VAL A 267 -4.75 -14.56 24.90
N PHE A 268 -5.28 -13.35 24.97
CA PHE A 268 -5.61 -12.64 26.19
C PHE A 268 -7.14 -12.59 26.37
N GLU A 269 -7.56 -12.10 27.53
CA GLU A 269 -8.96 -11.75 27.74
C GLU A 269 -9.36 -10.58 26.80
N GLU A 270 -10.56 -10.63 26.28
CA GLU A 270 -11.08 -9.49 25.49
C GLU A 270 -11.13 -8.23 26.34
N LYS A 271 -10.84 -7.09 25.72
CA LYS A 271 -10.76 -5.78 26.40
C LYS A 271 -9.65 -5.72 27.47
N HIS A 272 -8.59 -6.52 27.32
CA HIS A 272 -7.42 -6.41 28.19
C HIS A 272 -6.89 -4.96 28.17
N PRO A 273 -6.70 -4.31 29.32
CA PRO A 273 -6.41 -2.86 29.40
C PRO A 273 -5.10 -2.44 28.70
N ALA A 274 -4.13 -3.33 28.61
CA ALA A 274 -2.89 -3.07 27.89
C ALA A 274 -2.97 -3.29 26.37
N ILE A 275 -4.10 -3.81 25.83
CA ILE A 275 -4.30 -4.01 24.39
C ILE A 275 -5.27 -2.95 23.88
N LEU A 276 -4.73 -1.95 23.19
CA LEU A 276 -5.49 -0.77 22.76
C LEU A 276 -6.39 -1.04 21.56
N GLY A 277 -6.09 -2.07 20.78
CA GLY A 277 -6.86 -2.44 19.59
C GLY A 277 -6.10 -3.34 18.64
N GLY A 278 -6.61 -3.46 17.42
CA GLY A 278 -6.01 -4.25 16.35
C GLY A 278 -5.83 -3.45 15.08
N MET A 279 -4.81 -3.79 14.32
CA MET A 279 -4.45 -3.16 13.06
C MET A 279 -4.10 -4.25 12.04
N PHE A 280 -4.31 -4.00 10.76
CA PHE A 280 -3.67 -4.76 9.67
C PHE A 280 -2.65 -3.89 8.96
N ALA A 281 -1.68 -4.53 8.32
CA ALA A 281 -0.66 -3.86 7.53
C ALA A 281 -0.80 -4.20 6.06
N ILE A 282 -0.55 -3.23 5.19
CA ILE A 282 -0.25 -3.44 3.78
C ILE A 282 1.20 -3.06 3.53
N TRP A 283 2.02 -4.06 3.20
CA TRP A 283 3.43 -3.92 2.88
C TRP A 283 3.68 -4.08 1.38
N ASN A 284 4.52 -3.24 0.81
CA ASN A 284 4.88 -3.25 -0.60
C ASN A 284 6.29 -3.82 -0.83
N ASP A 285 6.64 -4.92 -0.16
CA ASP A 285 7.97 -5.54 -0.13
C ASP A 285 8.58 -5.76 -1.51
N HIS A 286 7.76 -6.18 -2.46
CA HIS A 286 8.17 -6.40 -3.85
C HIS A 286 8.04 -5.11 -4.66
N ALA A 287 8.87 -4.10 -4.32
CA ALA A 287 8.91 -2.83 -5.05
C ALA A 287 9.10 -3.07 -6.56
N GLY A 288 8.26 -2.42 -7.37
CA GLY A 288 8.32 -2.58 -8.82
C GLY A 288 7.56 -3.78 -9.41
N ASN A 289 6.73 -4.49 -8.62
CA ASN A 289 5.97 -5.68 -9.04
C ASN A 289 4.74 -5.39 -9.92
N GLY A 290 4.57 -4.16 -10.41
CA GLY A 290 3.43 -3.76 -11.23
C GLY A 290 2.14 -3.49 -10.45
N MET A 291 2.15 -3.56 -9.13
CA MET A 291 0.98 -3.29 -8.28
C MET A 291 0.54 -1.84 -8.41
N SER A 292 -0.71 -1.61 -8.79
CA SER A 292 -1.32 -0.29 -8.79
C SER A 292 -2.00 0.02 -7.45
N VAL A 293 -2.32 1.29 -7.21
CA VAL A 293 -3.11 1.69 -6.02
C VAL A 293 -4.49 1.03 -6.02
N LYS A 294 -5.06 0.75 -7.21
CA LYS A 294 -6.33 0.01 -7.34
C LYS A 294 -6.20 -1.46 -6.91
N ASP A 295 -5.08 -2.10 -7.23
CA ASP A 295 -4.78 -3.46 -6.77
C ASP A 295 -4.60 -3.52 -5.25
N ILE A 296 -3.94 -2.51 -4.68
CA ILE A 296 -3.79 -2.34 -3.23
C ILE A 296 -5.17 -2.17 -2.59
N HIS A 297 -5.99 -1.27 -3.12
CA HIS A 297 -7.32 -1.01 -2.57
C HIS A 297 -8.22 -2.24 -2.58
N HIS A 298 -8.14 -3.05 -3.64
CA HIS A 298 -8.90 -4.29 -3.75
C HIS A 298 -8.55 -5.31 -2.65
N ARG A 299 -7.34 -5.20 -2.04
CA ARG A 299 -6.89 -6.00 -0.89
C ARG A 299 -7.25 -5.35 0.44
N VAL A 300 -7.10 -4.05 0.52
CA VAL A 300 -7.31 -3.24 1.73
C VAL A 300 -8.79 -3.20 2.12
N PHE A 301 -9.68 -2.97 1.17
CA PHE A 301 -11.08 -2.69 1.49
C PHE A 301 -11.81 -3.86 2.17
N PRO A 302 -11.77 -5.11 1.69
CA PRO A 302 -12.39 -6.23 2.38
C PRO A 302 -11.76 -6.48 3.75
N ALA A 303 -10.43 -6.36 3.87
CA ALA A 303 -9.72 -6.50 5.15
C ALA A 303 -10.18 -5.44 6.17
N LEU A 304 -10.31 -4.18 5.73
CA LEU A 304 -10.81 -3.07 6.55
C LEU A 304 -12.22 -3.35 7.07
N GLN A 305 -13.14 -3.82 6.21
CA GLN A 305 -14.50 -4.15 6.60
C GLN A 305 -14.53 -5.23 7.70
N THR A 306 -13.76 -6.30 7.52
CA THR A 306 -13.73 -7.42 8.46
C THR A 306 -13.08 -7.01 9.77
N LEU A 307 -11.95 -6.30 9.72
CA LEU A 307 -11.28 -5.82 10.92
C LEU A 307 -12.14 -4.83 11.72
N ALA A 308 -12.84 -3.92 11.03
CA ALA A 308 -13.76 -2.98 11.67
C ALA A 308 -14.84 -3.69 12.48
N VAL A 309 -15.45 -4.76 11.94
CA VAL A 309 -16.41 -5.57 12.67
C VAL A 309 -15.74 -6.19 13.90
N LYS A 310 -14.59 -6.82 13.74
CA LYS A 310 -13.93 -7.56 14.83
C LYS A 310 -13.37 -6.66 15.94
N THR A 311 -12.89 -5.48 15.61
CA THR A 311 -12.47 -4.50 16.63
C THR A 311 -13.66 -3.91 17.41
N TRP A 312 -14.84 -3.87 16.79
CA TRP A 312 -16.07 -3.39 17.42
C TRP A 312 -16.78 -4.45 18.25
N THR A 313 -16.97 -5.67 17.70
CA THR A 313 -17.79 -6.73 18.31
C THR A 313 -17.00 -7.71 19.17
N GLY A 314 -15.67 -7.79 19.01
CA GLY A 314 -14.86 -8.81 19.67
C GLY A 314 -15.07 -10.20 19.06
N LYS A 315 -15.09 -11.23 19.89
CA LYS A 315 -15.22 -12.63 19.48
C LYS A 315 -16.59 -12.93 18.88
N GLU A 316 -17.64 -12.41 19.47
CA GLU A 316 -19.01 -12.69 19.05
C GLU A 316 -19.42 -11.82 17.86
N THR A 317 -19.86 -12.46 16.79
CA THR A 317 -20.40 -11.82 15.60
C THR A 317 -21.88 -12.17 15.45
N SER A 318 -22.69 -11.19 15.04
CA SER A 318 -24.14 -11.32 14.97
C SER A 318 -24.65 -12.16 13.77
N LEU A 319 -23.80 -12.41 12.78
CA LEU A 319 -24.16 -13.08 11.53
C LEU A 319 -23.19 -14.23 11.23
N PRO A 320 -23.65 -15.32 10.57
CA PRO A 320 -22.75 -16.27 9.93
C PRO A 320 -21.87 -15.57 8.88
N PHE A 321 -20.66 -16.08 8.68
CA PHE A 321 -19.69 -15.45 7.76
C PHE A 321 -20.24 -15.29 6.34
N GLU A 322 -20.94 -16.29 5.83
CA GLU A 322 -21.49 -16.31 4.46
C GLU A 322 -22.51 -15.17 4.27
N VAL A 323 -23.39 -14.97 5.26
CA VAL A 323 -24.36 -13.86 5.27
C VAL A 323 -23.68 -12.51 5.43
N TYR A 324 -22.66 -12.43 6.28
CA TYR A 324 -21.84 -11.22 6.43
C TYR A 324 -21.14 -10.87 5.11
N ASN A 325 -20.49 -11.85 4.48
CA ASN A 325 -19.73 -11.65 3.24
C ASN A 325 -20.62 -11.19 2.07
N GLU A 326 -21.82 -11.75 1.95
CA GLU A 326 -22.80 -11.29 0.98
C GLU A 326 -23.21 -9.83 1.23
N LYS A 327 -23.60 -9.51 2.46
CA LYS A 327 -24.06 -8.17 2.83
C LYS A 327 -22.96 -7.12 2.69
N ARG A 328 -21.73 -7.39 3.15
CA ARG A 328 -20.63 -6.42 3.07
C ARG A 328 -20.25 -6.08 1.63
N SER A 329 -20.38 -7.05 0.71
CA SER A 329 -20.06 -6.82 -0.71
C SER A 329 -20.98 -5.79 -1.36
N ALA A 330 -22.20 -5.62 -0.83
CA ALA A 330 -23.18 -4.63 -1.29
C ALA A 330 -23.04 -3.25 -0.61
N ILE A 331 -22.22 -3.13 0.45
CA ILE A 331 -22.02 -1.86 1.15
C ILE A 331 -21.00 -1.02 0.37
N SER A 332 -21.26 0.30 0.28
CA SER A 332 -20.34 1.25 -0.35
C SER A 332 -19.05 1.42 0.46
N GLU A 333 -18.01 1.92 -0.19
CA GLU A 333 -16.74 2.24 0.46
C GLU A 333 -16.90 3.38 1.46
N ALA A 334 -17.46 4.50 1.00
CA ALA A 334 -17.95 5.63 1.80
C ALA A 334 -18.77 6.57 0.89
N PRO A 335 -19.54 7.51 1.45
CA PRO A 335 -20.18 8.53 0.63
C PRO A 335 -19.16 9.32 -0.21
N GLY A 336 -19.35 9.34 -1.53
CA GLY A 336 -18.47 10.03 -2.47
C GLY A 336 -17.16 9.32 -2.79
N VAL A 337 -16.94 8.10 -2.30
CA VAL A 337 -15.76 7.28 -2.60
C VAL A 337 -16.17 6.04 -3.40
N ASN A 338 -15.45 5.79 -4.49
CA ASN A 338 -15.60 4.59 -5.32
C ASN A 338 -14.24 4.17 -5.92
N GLN A 339 -13.31 3.82 -5.05
CA GLN A 339 -11.97 3.37 -5.44
C GLN A 339 -12.00 2.00 -6.14
N LEU A 340 -13.00 1.16 -5.83
CA LEU A 340 -13.23 -0.11 -6.53
C LEU A 340 -13.77 0.07 -7.96
N GLY A 341 -14.18 1.28 -8.37
CA GLY A 341 -14.74 1.53 -9.69
C GLY A 341 -16.05 0.78 -9.95
N ARG A 342 -16.88 0.59 -8.93
CA ARG A 342 -18.16 -0.14 -9.06
C ARG A 342 -19.17 0.67 -9.83
N ILE A 343 -19.81 0.03 -10.82
CA ILE A 343 -20.96 0.56 -11.53
C ILE A 343 -22.11 -0.44 -11.41
N GLY A 344 -23.19 -0.02 -10.75
CA GLY A 344 -24.33 -0.93 -10.48
C GLY A 344 -24.06 -1.91 -9.33
N LYS A 345 -25.11 -2.63 -8.93
CA LYS A 345 -25.09 -3.58 -7.80
C LYS A 345 -25.23 -5.05 -8.21
N SER A 346 -25.75 -5.29 -9.42
CA SER A 346 -25.99 -6.63 -9.95
C SER A 346 -25.34 -6.75 -11.33
N PRO A 347 -24.97 -7.96 -11.80
CA PRO A 347 -24.44 -8.15 -13.14
C PRO A 347 -25.37 -7.61 -14.22
N ALA A 348 -24.89 -6.64 -15.01
CA ALA A 348 -25.67 -5.95 -16.03
C ALA A 348 -24.78 -5.29 -17.10
N LEU A 349 -25.39 -4.94 -18.23
CA LEU A 349 -24.90 -3.89 -19.13
C LEU A 349 -25.11 -2.55 -18.42
N VAL A 350 -24.04 -1.86 -18.02
CA VAL A 350 -24.09 -0.66 -17.18
C VAL A 350 -23.85 0.65 -17.93
N TYR A 351 -23.26 0.56 -19.13
CA TYR A 351 -23.05 1.71 -20.00
C TYR A 351 -22.96 1.26 -21.46
N GLU A 352 -23.56 2.05 -22.37
CA GLU A 352 -23.45 1.84 -23.81
C GLU A 352 -23.43 3.15 -24.59
N ARG A 353 -22.80 3.13 -25.76
CA ARG A 353 -22.82 4.19 -26.76
C ARG A 353 -22.82 3.61 -28.18
N SER A 354 -23.68 4.12 -29.05
CA SER A 354 -23.69 3.73 -30.46
C SER A 354 -22.42 4.16 -31.19
N THR A 355 -21.88 5.32 -30.88
CA THR A 355 -20.64 5.87 -31.45
C THR A 355 -19.84 6.59 -30.38
N VAL A 356 -18.52 6.37 -30.34
CA VAL A 356 -17.58 7.08 -29.45
C VAL A 356 -16.89 8.17 -30.28
N ALA A 357 -17.25 9.43 -30.04
CA ALA A 357 -16.56 10.55 -30.66
C ALA A 357 -15.24 10.85 -29.98
N PRO A 358 -14.15 11.17 -30.70
CA PRO A 358 -12.91 11.64 -30.12
C PRO A 358 -13.14 12.82 -29.17
N GLY A 359 -12.47 12.80 -28.02
CA GLY A 359 -12.58 13.84 -26.99
C GLY A 359 -13.87 13.83 -26.16
N SER A 360 -14.82 12.92 -26.45
CA SER A 360 -16.08 12.83 -25.70
C SER A 360 -15.86 12.33 -24.27
N THR A 361 -16.73 12.77 -23.34
CA THR A 361 -16.67 12.36 -21.92
C THR A 361 -17.78 11.37 -21.58
N SER A 362 -17.59 10.60 -20.53
CA SER A 362 -18.55 9.67 -19.94
C SER A 362 -18.99 10.12 -18.56
N THR A 363 -20.11 9.61 -18.08
CA THR A 363 -20.57 9.81 -16.69
C THR A 363 -19.75 8.99 -15.68
N TYR A 364 -19.03 7.99 -16.14
CA TYR A 364 -18.24 7.11 -15.28
C TYR A 364 -16.76 7.33 -15.54
N PRO A 365 -15.93 7.57 -14.52
CA PRO A 365 -14.49 7.73 -14.69
C PRO A 365 -13.80 6.43 -15.10
N GLU A 366 -14.26 5.31 -14.58
CA GLU A 366 -13.64 3.99 -14.77
C GLU A 366 -14.61 2.86 -14.39
N ILE A 367 -14.29 1.63 -14.76
CA ILE A 367 -14.94 0.42 -14.25
C ILE A 367 -13.88 -0.50 -13.65
N GLY A 368 -14.11 -0.92 -12.39
CA GLY A 368 -13.24 -1.85 -11.66
C GLY A 368 -13.46 -3.31 -11.99
N TYR A 369 -12.72 -4.16 -11.34
CA TYR A 369 -12.79 -5.61 -11.50
C TYR A 369 -14.20 -6.13 -11.11
N ASN A 370 -14.69 -7.04 -11.73
CA ASN A 370 -14.82 -7.84 -12.87
C ASN A 370 -15.63 -7.10 -13.95
N TYR A 371 -15.07 -6.92 -15.12
CA TYR A 371 -15.77 -6.20 -16.19
C TYR A 371 -15.53 -6.81 -17.58
N THR A 372 -16.38 -6.40 -18.51
CA THR A 372 -16.18 -6.56 -19.96
C THR A 372 -16.48 -5.25 -20.66
N VAL A 373 -15.50 -4.73 -21.39
CA VAL A 373 -15.66 -3.59 -22.31
C VAL A 373 -15.53 -4.10 -23.73
N SER A 374 -16.53 -3.88 -24.57
CA SER A 374 -16.51 -4.29 -25.98
C SER A 374 -16.92 -3.16 -26.89
N PHE A 375 -16.35 -3.12 -28.09
CA PHE A 375 -16.67 -2.15 -29.12
C PHE A 375 -16.27 -2.67 -30.52
N ASP A 376 -16.91 -2.13 -31.56
CA ASP A 376 -16.51 -2.35 -32.93
C ASP A 376 -15.56 -1.24 -33.38
N ILE A 377 -14.50 -1.60 -34.09
CA ILE A 377 -13.52 -0.67 -34.62
C ILE A 377 -13.41 -0.82 -36.14
N THR A 378 -13.41 0.31 -36.87
CA THR A 378 -12.88 0.40 -38.23
C THR A 378 -11.58 1.19 -38.15
N GLY A 379 -10.48 0.51 -38.41
CA GLY A 379 -9.15 1.06 -38.23
C GLY A 379 -8.81 2.20 -39.18
N ALA A 380 -8.08 3.18 -38.69
CA ALA A 380 -7.43 4.23 -39.46
C ALA A 380 -5.95 4.33 -39.03
N PRO A 381 -5.11 5.07 -39.81
CA PRO A 381 -3.73 5.32 -39.37
C PRO A 381 -3.72 6.04 -38.02
N GLU A 382 -3.07 5.43 -37.00
CA GLU A 382 -2.90 6.00 -35.68
C GLU A 382 -1.41 6.30 -35.41
N LYS A 383 -1.15 7.35 -34.66
CA LYS A 383 0.19 7.69 -34.16
C LYS A 383 0.50 6.92 -32.88
N SER A 384 1.77 6.62 -32.63
CA SER A 384 2.19 6.11 -31.32
C SER A 384 1.77 7.06 -30.20
N GLY A 385 1.21 6.52 -29.13
CA GLY A 385 0.62 7.27 -28.04
C GLY A 385 -0.86 7.63 -28.23
N THR A 386 -1.53 7.11 -29.28
CA THR A 386 -2.96 7.35 -29.48
C THR A 386 -3.79 6.64 -28.41
N GLU A 387 -4.45 7.43 -27.57
CA GLU A 387 -5.34 6.95 -26.52
C GLU A 387 -6.74 6.64 -27.07
N LEU A 388 -7.33 5.56 -26.55
CA LEU A 388 -8.75 5.31 -26.73
C LEU A 388 -9.57 5.92 -25.59
N PHE A 389 -9.19 5.60 -24.34
CA PHE A 389 -9.82 6.14 -23.14
C PHE A 389 -8.78 6.45 -22.08
N ARG A 390 -9.08 7.47 -21.25
CA ARG A 390 -8.31 7.79 -20.06
C ARG A 390 -9.20 8.03 -18.84
N SER A 391 -8.60 7.82 -17.67
CA SER A 391 -9.06 8.25 -16.35
C SER A 391 -7.87 8.85 -15.58
N PRO A 392 -8.05 9.40 -14.37
CA PRO A 392 -6.91 9.80 -13.53
C PRO A 392 -5.94 8.65 -13.21
N ASN A 393 -6.42 7.39 -13.24
CA ASN A 393 -5.67 6.22 -12.80
C ASN A 393 -5.05 5.40 -13.94
N ALA A 394 -5.59 5.50 -15.16
CA ALA A 394 -5.17 4.65 -16.28
C ALA A 394 -5.42 5.29 -17.63
N VAL A 395 -4.68 4.79 -18.63
CA VAL A 395 -4.90 5.07 -20.06
C VAL A 395 -4.97 3.75 -20.80
N PHE A 396 -6.00 3.58 -21.66
CA PHE A 396 -6.05 2.50 -22.64
C PHE A 396 -5.74 3.06 -24.02
N TYR A 397 -4.75 2.46 -24.70
CA TYR A 397 -4.23 2.91 -25.99
C TYR A 397 -4.77 2.07 -27.14
N LEU A 398 -5.12 2.72 -28.27
CA LEU A 398 -5.21 2.07 -29.59
C LEU A 398 -3.81 1.77 -30.16
N ALA A 399 -2.87 2.68 -29.91
CA ALA A 399 -1.47 2.54 -30.29
C ALA A 399 -0.61 3.07 -29.12
N ASP A 400 0.02 2.22 -28.34
CA ASP A 400 0.84 2.62 -27.22
C ASP A 400 2.08 3.45 -27.64
N PRO A 401 2.66 4.23 -26.73
CA PRO A 401 3.74 5.16 -27.08
C PRO A 401 5.07 4.50 -27.47
N ILE A 402 5.27 3.21 -27.16
CA ILE A 402 6.54 2.51 -27.37
C ILE A 402 6.50 1.60 -28.58
N ARG A 403 5.46 0.76 -28.71
CA ARG A 403 5.35 -0.28 -29.73
C ARG A 403 4.31 0.04 -30.82
N GLY A 404 3.45 1.05 -30.58
CA GLY A 404 2.36 1.40 -31.48
C GLY A 404 1.30 0.29 -31.63
N MET A 405 1.16 -0.54 -30.62
CA MET A 405 0.18 -1.63 -30.49
C MET A 405 -0.88 -1.28 -29.46
N MET A 406 -1.99 -2.01 -29.44
CA MET A 406 -3.01 -1.86 -28.39
C MET A 406 -2.42 -2.20 -27.01
N GLY A 407 -2.75 -1.40 -26.00
CA GLY A 407 -2.18 -1.59 -24.67
C GLY A 407 -2.79 -0.68 -23.61
N PHE A 408 -2.25 -0.71 -22.41
CA PHE A 408 -2.68 0.16 -21.32
C PHE A 408 -1.54 0.55 -20.39
N ALA A 409 -1.66 1.72 -19.79
CA ALA A 409 -0.74 2.18 -18.74
C ALA A 409 -1.51 2.54 -17.47
N ARG A 410 -0.93 2.24 -16.31
CA ARG A 410 -1.37 2.66 -14.97
C ARG A 410 -0.20 2.69 -14.01
N ASP A 411 -0.18 3.67 -13.12
CA ASP A 411 0.89 3.87 -12.11
C ASP A 411 2.32 3.76 -12.71
N GLY A 412 2.52 4.28 -13.93
CA GLY A 412 3.82 4.24 -14.61
C GLY A 412 4.17 2.92 -15.30
N TYR A 413 3.32 1.89 -15.23
CA TYR A 413 3.54 0.60 -15.89
C TYR A 413 2.78 0.50 -17.20
N LEU A 414 3.50 0.32 -18.31
CA LEU A 414 2.94 0.07 -19.64
C LEU A 414 2.86 -1.44 -19.92
N ASN A 415 1.67 -1.88 -20.37
CA ASN A 415 1.42 -3.25 -20.82
C ASN A 415 0.91 -3.22 -22.24
N THR A 416 1.55 -3.95 -23.15
CA THR A 416 1.25 -3.96 -24.58
C THR A 416 0.74 -5.33 -25.02
N PHE A 417 -0.43 -5.38 -25.63
CA PHE A 417 -0.95 -6.59 -26.31
C PHE A 417 -0.26 -6.77 -27.67
N PRO A 418 -0.03 -8.01 -28.14
CA PRO A 418 0.55 -8.28 -29.44
C PRO A 418 -0.51 -8.11 -30.56
N TYR A 419 -1.21 -6.96 -30.59
CA TYR A 419 -2.23 -6.65 -31.55
C TYR A 419 -2.18 -5.20 -31.99
N LYS A 420 -2.25 -4.98 -33.29
CA LYS A 420 -2.32 -3.66 -33.91
C LYS A 420 -3.50 -3.64 -34.88
N VAL A 421 -4.36 -2.63 -34.76
CA VAL A 421 -5.43 -2.41 -35.70
C VAL A 421 -4.83 -1.79 -36.97
N ASN A 422 -5.05 -2.46 -38.13
CA ASN A 422 -4.56 -1.93 -39.41
C ASN A 422 -5.58 -0.96 -40.05
N PRO A 423 -5.15 -0.01 -40.86
CA PRO A 423 -6.04 0.86 -41.59
C PRO A 423 -7.03 0.04 -42.47
N GLY A 424 -8.33 0.35 -42.35
CA GLY A 424 -9.41 -0.36 -43.03
C GLY A 424 -9.85 -1.68 -42.39
N GLU A 425 -9.14 -2.17 -41.39
CA GLU A 425 -9.53 -3.38 -40.66
C GLU A 425 -10.82 -3.13 -39.86
N LYS A 426 -11.76 -4.08 -39.96
CA LYS A 426 -12.96 -4.10 -39.13
C LYS A 426 -12.86 -5.25 -38.12
N ALA A 427 -13.00 -4.93 -36.87
CA ALA A 427 -12.90 -5.91 -35.78
C ALA A 427 -13.83 -5.56 -34.63
N THR A 428 -14.31 -6.57 -33.92
CA THR A 428 -14.91 -6.44 -32.60
C THR A 428 -13.83 -6.66 -31.55
N ILE A 429 -13.57 -5.65 -30.73
CA ILE A 429 -12.60 -5.67 -29.63
C ILE A 429 -13.35 -5.92 -28.34
N GLN A 430 -12.80 -6.79 -27.48
CA GLN A 430 -13.33 -7.04 -26.16
C GLN A 430 -12.19 -7.10 -25.15
N ILE A 431 -12.28 -6.30 -24.09
CA ILE A 431 -11.35 -6.27 -22.97
C ILE A 431 -12.08 -6.77 -21.74
N GLU A 432 -11.56 -7.81 -21.11
CA GLU A 432 -12.07 -8.35 -19.87
C GLU A 432 -11.03 -8.19 -18.77
N GLY A 433 -11.44 -7.71 -17.59
CA GLY A 433 -10.55 -7.54 -16.46
C GLY A 433 -11.10 -8.18 -15.19
N ASP A 434 -10.20 -8.77 -14.41
CA ASP A 434 -10.42 -9.13 -13.02
C ASP A 434 -9.20 -8.71 -12.18
N HIS A 435 -9.22 -9.02 -10.86
CA HIS A 435 -8.14 -8.65 -9.94
C HIS A 435 -6.83 -9.44 -10.15
N ARG A 436 -6.76 -10.30 -11.17
CA ARG A 436 -5.60 -11.14 -11.51
C ARG A 436 -5.14 -10.99 -12.94
N SER A 437 -6.03 -10.57 -13.85
CA SER A 437 -5.73 -10.59 -15.28
C SER A 437 -6.47 -9.50 -16.06
N THR A 438 -5.91 -9.19 -17.25
CA THR A 438 -6.56 -8.39 -18.29
C THR A 438 -6.44 -9.14 -19.61
N THR A 439 -7.58 -9.46 -20.24
CA THR A 439 -7.66 -10.26 -21.46
C THR A 439 -8.11 -9.40 -22.63
N LEU A 440 -7.38 -9.45 -23.74
CA LEU A 440 -7.83 -8.91 -25.03
C LEU A 440 -8.37 -10.02 -25.92
N ARG A 441 -9.57 -9.79 -26.46
CA ARG A 441 -10.15 -10.62 -27.53
C ARG A 441 -10.41 -9.76 -28.77
N VAL A 442 -10.19 -10.36 -29.92
CA VAL A 442 -10.48 -9.78 -31.24
C VAL A 442 -11.35 -10.76 -32.01
N ASN A 443 -12.52 -10.31 -32.46
CA ASN A 443 -13.51 -11.16 -33.14
C ASN A 443 -13.81 -12.46 -32.37
N GLY A 444 -13.92 -12.34 -31.01
CA GLY A 444 -14.21 -13.46 -30.10
C GLY A 444 -12.99 -14.35 -29.74
N LYS A 445 -11.87 -14.22 -30.45
CA LYS A 445 -10.67 -15.01 -30.18
C LYS A 445 -9.75 -14.30 -29.18
N VAL A 446 -9.21 -15.04 -28.20
CA VAL A 446 -8.21 -14.52 -27.28
C VAL A 446 -6.93 -14.19 -28.05
N VAL A 447 -6.47 -12.96 -27.93
CA VAL A 447 -5.17 -12.51 -28.43
C VAL A 447 -4.12 -12.73 -27.35
N GLU A 448 -4.39 -12.25 -26.13
CA GLU A 448 -3.57 -12.48 -24.95
C GLU A 448 -4.41 -12.35 -23.68
N GLU A 449 -4.11 -13.18 -22.70
CA GLU A 449 -4.51 -13.02 -21.32
C GLU A 449 -3.27 -12.62 -20.49
N MET A 450 -3.21 -11.36 -20.13
CA MET A 450 -2.15 -10.81 -19.26
C MET A 450 -2.47 -11.13 -17.81
N ASN A 451 -2.00 -12.25 -17.31
CA ASN A 451 -2.12 -12.64 -15.91
C ASN A 451 -0.81 -12.38 -15.13
N ILE A 452 -0.74 -12.85 -13.88
CA ILE A 452 0.45 -12.76 -13.04
C ILE A 452 1.61 -13.47 -13.71
N GLN A 453 2.71 -12.73 -13.91
CA GLN A 453 3.94 -13.23 -14.51
C GLN A 453 5.06 -13.29 -13.47
N LYS A 454 5.81 -14.40 -13.44
CA LYS A 454 7.04 -14.49 -12.64
C LYS A 454 8.20 -13.86 -13.37
N CYS A 455 8.89 -12.96 -12.69
CA CYS A 455 10.20 -12.45 -13.10
C CYS A 455 11.27 -13.10 -12.23
N TYR A 456 12.37 -13.53 -12.85
CA TYR A 456 13.44 -14.27 -12.19
C TYR A 456 14.71 -13.42 -12.10
N PHE A 457 15.39 -13.53 -10.97
CA PHE A 457 16.60 -12.80 -10.62
C PHE A 457 17.69 -13.80 -10.18
N ASN A 458 18.94 -13.36 -10.13
CA ASN A 458 20.08 -14.13 -9.61
C ASN A 458 20.18 -15.54 -10.22
N ALA A 459 20.15 -15.64 -11.56
CA ALA A 459 20.15 -16.91 -12.29
C ALA A 459 19.03 -17.88 -11.87
N GLY A 460 17.85 -17.34 -11.55
CA GLY A 460 16.66 -18.12 -11.21
C GLY A 460 16.53 -18.52 -9.74
N LYS A 461 17.45 -18.06 -8.88
CA LYS A 461 17.38 -18.33 -7.43
C LYS A 461 16.26 -17.56 -6.73
N ASP A 462 15.99 -16.35 -7.20
CA ASP A 462 14.96 -15.47 -6.67
C ASP A 462 13.89 -15.23 -7.71
N SER A 463 12.65 -15.01 -7.29
CA SER A 463 11.56 -14.66 -8.18
C SER A 463 10.60 -13.68 -7.52
N MET A 464 10.03 -12.81 -8.34
CA MET A 464 8.98 -11.88 -7.96
C MET A 464 7.81 -12.03 -8.93
N SER A 465 6.59 -11.97 -8.42
CA SER A 465 5.38 -11.96 -9.23
C SER A 465 5.06 -10.56 -9.68
N TYR A 466 4.83 -10.37 -10.99
CA TYR A 466 4.44 -9.11 -11.60
C TYR A 466 2.98 -9.17 -12.02
N ILE A 467 2.17 -8.16 -11.62
CA ILE A 467 0.73 -8.10 -11.92
C ILE A 467 0.45 -7.18 -13.12
N ARG A 468 -0.51 -7.61 -13.98
CA ARG A 468 -0.90 -6.90 -15.20
C ARG A 468 -2.41 -6.72 -15.28
N THR A 469 -2.99 -6.14 -14.24
CA THR A 469 -4.42 -5.84 -14.12
C THR A 469 -4.74 -4.45 -14.65
N LEU A 470 -5.99 -4.18 -14.93
CA LEU A 470 -6.48 -2.87 -15.35
C LEU A 470 -7.86 -2.61 -14.73
N VAL A 471 -7.99 -1.51 -14.00
CA VAL A 471 -9.27 -0.84 -13.83
C VAL A 471 -9.48 -0.02 -15.10
N PHE A 472 -10.50 -0.35 -15.88
CA PHE A 472 -10.62 0.18 -17.24
C PHE A 472 -11.06 1.65 -17.22
N PRO A 473 -10.30 2.56 -17.87
CA PRO A 473 -10.62 3.98 -17.92
C PRO A 473 -11.81 4.25 -18.84
N LEU A 474 -12.71 5.14 -18.42
CA LEU A 474 -13.90 5.52 -19.18
C LEU A 474 -14.14 7.02 -19.25
N GLU A 475 -13.45 7.84 -18.43
CA GLU A 475 -13.78 9.25 -18.20
C GLU A 475 -13.82 10.06 -19.51
N LYS A 476 -12.78 9.91 -20.33
CA LYS A 476 -12.62 10.69 -21.54
C LYS A 476 -12.05 9.84 -22.68
N ALA A 477 -12.68 9.92 -23.84
CA ALA A 477 -12.15 9.40 -25.09
C ALA A 477 -10.96 10.24 -25.55
N GLY A 478 -9.92 9.59 -26.07
CA GLY A 478 -8.76 10.24 -26.67
C GLY A 478 -9.06 10.88 -28.03
N ASN A 479 -8.00 11.40 -28.67
CA ASN A 479 -8.06 11.89 -30.04
C ASN A 479 -7.52 10.80 -30.98
N PHE A 480 -8.40 10.07 -31.63
CA PHE A 480 -8.09 8.97 -32.54
C PHE A 480 -8.79 9.18 -33.90
N ASN A 481 -8.27 8.54 -34.93
CA ASN A 481 -8.81 8.61 -36.31
C ASN A 481 -9.72 7.43 -36.62
N SER A 482 -9.56 6.32 -35.93
CA SER A 482 -10.39 5.12 -36.12
C SER A 482 -11.85 5.39 -35.74
N ARG A 483 -12.79 4.69 -36.38
CA ARG A 483 -14.20 4.78 -36.03
C ARG A 483 -14.51 3.73 -34.97
N ILE A 484 -15.07 4.16 -33.87
CA ILE A 484 -15.44 3.32 -32.71
C ILE A 484 -16.96 3.36 -32.55
N GLU A 485 -17.57 2.17 -32.59
CA GLU A 485 -19.03 2.00 -32.54
C GLU A 485 -19.41 0.90 -31.54
N ASN A 486 -20.71 0.87 -31.19
CA ASN A 486 -21.32 -0.18 -30.37
C ASN A 486 -20.54 -0.45 -29.05
N LEU A 487 -20.04 0.62 -28.40
CA LEU A 487 -19.41 0.47 -27.09
C LEU A 487 -20.41 -0.06 -26.07
N LYS A 488 -20.04 -1.15 -25.39
CA LYS A 488 -20.81 -1.77 -24.32
C LYS A 488 -19.89 -2.06 -23.14
N VAL A 489 -20.36 -1.73 -21.94
CA VAL A 489 -19.64 -1.98 -20.69
C VAL A 489 -20.52 -2.81 -19.77
N HIS A 490 -20.05 -4.01 -19.44
CA HIS A 490 -20.69 -4.90 -18.48
C HIS A 490 -19.87 -4.92 -17.19
N ASN A 491 -20.53 -4.92 -16.04
CA ASN A 491 -19.90 -5.03 -14.72
C ASN A 491 -19.66 -6.49 -14.30
N TYR A 492 -19.46 -7.37 -15.26
CA TYR A 492 -19.09 -8.77 -15.08
C TYR A 492 -18.33 -9.26 -16.32
N ARG A 493 -17.63 -10.38 -16.20
CA ARG A 493 -16.96 -11.03 -17.34
C ARG A 493 -17.97 -11.87 -18.13
N VAL A 494 -18.20 -11.48 -19.38
CA VAL A 494 -19.18 -12.13 -20.28
C VAL A 494 -18.73 -13.54 -20.69
N SER A 495 -17.41 -13.79 -20.72
CA SER A 495 -16.84 -15.09 -21.16
C SER A 495 -16.71 -16.14 -20.06
N LYS A 496 -17.23 -15.87 -18.86
CA LYS A 496 -17.22 -16.84 -17.73
C LYS A 496 -18.57 -17.48 -17.54
#